data_8d7d3c9d33d07827df662a62b69f5519
#
_entry.id   8d7d3c9d33d07827df662a62b69f5519
#
_cell.length_a   1.000
_cell.length_b   1.000
_cell.length_c   1.000
_cell.angle_alpha   90.00
_cell.angle_beta   90.00
_cell.angle_gamma   90.00
#
_symmetry.space_group_name_H-M   'P 1'
#
loop_
_entity.id
_entity.type
_entity.pdbx_description
1 polymer ?
#
loop_
_entity_poly.entity_id
_entity_poly.type
_entity_poly.pdbx_seq_one_letter_code
_entity_poly.pdbx_strand_id
1 'polypeptide(L)'
;RDCIRQHPELRPYFEAATDAAAEASVFARCPETGLRVKCRKDYKGALGGVRFTFDLKSTEDAREDAFVRNAEAYGYFISGAFYQDVAEWGGDPSDLFVLVAFEKPEHPEAYTPENFPLSVWEYDPAALEAGREKYRQGLALLKHAFETDTYPGYDTSIKVLRRPAWAR
;
A
#
# COMPACT_ATOMS: atom_id res chain seq x y z
N ARG A 1 -2.34 17.87 -7.04
CA ARG A 1 -1.73 16.97 -8.03
C ARG A 1 -0.36 17.48 -8.47
N ASP A 2 -0.27 18.74 -8.83
CA ASP A 2 0.98 19.33 -9.34
C ASP A 2 2.03 19.46 -8.24
N CYS A 3 1.67 19.78 -6.99
CA CYS A 3 2.59 19.78 -5.86
C CYS A 3 3.29 18.43 -5.65
N ILE A 4 2.56 17.31 -5.77
CA ILE A 4 3.15 15.97 -5.65
C ILE A 4 4.16 15.72 -6.79
N ARG A 5 3.78 16.05 -8.03
CA ARG A 5 4.65 15.84 -9.20
C ARG A 5 5.90 16.69 -9.19
N GLN A 6 5.82 17.88 -8.63
CA GLN A 6 6.92 18.85 -8.57
C GLN A 6 7.68 18.80 -7.24
N HIS A 7 7.24 17.95 -6.28
CA HIS A 7 7.97 17.78 -5.03
C HIS A 7 9.42 17.36 -5.31
N PRO A 8 10.42 17.97 -4.67
CA PRO A 8 11.83 17.77 -4.99
C PRO A 8 12.26 16.30 -5.06
N GLU A 9 11.81 15.50 -4.09
CA GLU A 9 12.14 14.06 -4.02
C GLU A 9 11.41 13.22 -5.07
N LEU A 10 10.22 13.64 -5.53
CA LEU A 10 9.39 12.86 -6.43
C LEU A 10 9.50 13.29 -7.90
N ARG A 11 9.83 14.55 -8.14
CA ARG A 11 9.91 15.12 -9.49
C ARG A 11 10.73 14.29 -10.47
N PRO A 12 11.92 13.77 -10.13
CA PRO A 12 12.71 12.96 -11.07
C PRO A 12 11.96 11.73 -11.57
N TYR A 13 11.13 11.12 -10.75
CA TYR A 13 10.32 9.96 -11.11
C TYR A 13 9.17 10.30 -12.07
N PHE A 14 8.70 11.54 -12.07
CA PHE A 14 7.65 11.97 -13.01
C PHE A 14 8.20 12.53 -14.32
N GLU A 15 9.40 13.13 -14.30
CA GLU A 15 9.99 13.78 -15.47
C GLU A 15 10.91 12.88 -16.30
N ALA A 16 11.67 11.99 -15.64
CA ALA A 16 12.74 11.23 -16.25
C ALA A 16 12.53 9.70 -16.26
N ALA A 17 11.44 9.20 -15.69
CA ALA A 17 11.18 7.76 -15.69
C ALA A 17 10.82 7.24 -17.09
N THR A 18 11.34 6.07 -17.41
CA THR A 18 10.93 5.26 -18.56
C THR A 18 9.82 4.30 -18.15
N ASP A 19 9.04 3.79 -19.11
CA ASP A 19 7.93 2.86 -18.91
C ASP A 19 6.91 3.33 -17.85
N ALA A 20 6.79 4.66 -17.72
CA ALA A 20 5.94 5.28 -16.74
C ALA A 20 4.46 5.09 -17.08
N ALA A 21 3.68 4.61 -16.11
CA ALA A 21 2.25 4.43 -16.24
C ALA A 21 1.54 4.73 -14.91
N ALA A 22 0.38 5.38 -15.01
CA ALA A 22 -0.55 5.57 -13.89
C ALA A 22 -1.64 4.50 -13.93
N GLU A 23 -2.17 4.13 -12.76
CA GLU A 23 -3.30 3.20 -12.61
C GLU A 23 -3.05 1.84 -13.31
N ALA A 24 -1.80 1.37 -13.26
CA ALA A 24 -1.37 0.15 -13.94
C ALA A 24 -1.85 -1.11 -13.20
N SER A 25 -2.76 -1.85 -13.81
CA SER A 25 -3.30 -3.09 -13.25
C SER A 25 -2.44 -4.29 -13.61
N VAL A 26 -2.10 -5.11 -12.62
CA VAL A 26 -1.42 -6.38 -12.79
C VAL A 26 -2.34 -7.50 -12.32
N PHE A 27 -2.46 -8.55 -13.13
CA PHE A 27 -3.24 -9.74 -12.83
C PHE A 27 -2.30 -10.95 -12.77
N ALA A 28 -2.49 -11.78 -11.74
CA ALA A 28 -1.65 -12.95 -11.53
C ALA A 28 -2.45 -14.12 -10.95
N ARG A 29 -1.78 -15.25 -10.78
CA ARG A 29 -2.23 -16.35 -9.91
C ARG A 29 -1.27 -16.48 -8.74
N CYS A 30 -1.81 -16.52 -7.53
CA CYS A 30 -1.02 -16.81 -6.35
C CYS A 30 -0.44 -18.24 -6.48
N PRO A 31 0.89 -18.42 -6.42
CA PRO A 31 1.52 -19.74 -6.61
C PRO A 31 1.08 -20.77 -5.56
N GLU A 32 0.83 -20.32 -4.32
CA GLU A 32 0.51 -21.20 -3.19
C GLU A 32 -0.96 -21.64 -3.20
N THR A 33 -1.88 -20.76 -3.58
CA THR A 33 -3.32 -21.04 -3.49
C THR A 33 -3.98 -21.31 -4.84
N GLY A 34 -3.36 -20.88 -5.94
CA GLY A 34 -3.94 -20.92 -7.29
C GLY A 34 -5.02 -19.85 -7.51
N LEU A 35 -5.36 -19.05 -6.51
CA LEU A 35 -6.35 -18.00 -6.63
C LEU A 35 -5.91 -16.92 -7.62
N ARG A 36 -6.85 -16.39 -8.38
CA ARG A 36 -6.64 -15.20 -9.21
C ARG A 36 -6.57 -13.97 -8.32
N VAL A 37 -5.50 -13.22 -8.46
CA VAL A 37 -5.23 -12.00 -7.69
C VAL A 37 -4.94 -10.85 -8.63
N LYS A 38 -5.11 -9.63 -8.13
CA LYS A 38 -4.76 -8.42 -8.87
C LYS A 38 -4.27 -7.34 -7.93
N CYS A 39 -3.43 -6.46 -8.42
CA CYS A 39 -3.14 -5.17 -7.82
C CYS A 39 -3.27 -4.06 -8.87
N ARG A 40 -3.36 -2.83 -8.42
CA ARG A 40 -3.33 -1.65 -9.29
C ARG A 40 -2.37 -0.63 -8.68
N LYS A 41 -1.25 -0.45 -9.39
CA LYS A 41 -0.22 0.51 -9.01
C LYS A 41 -0.71 1.92 -9.35
N ASP A 42 -0.69 2.83 -8.40
CA ASP A 42 -1.13 4.21 -8.66
C ASP A 42 -0.20 4.91 -9.66
N TYR A 43 1.12 4.68 -9.52
CA TYR A 43 2.10 5.11 -10.50
C TYR A 43 3.30 4.15 -10.49
N LYS A 44 3.82 3.83 -11.67
CA LYS A 44 5.01 2.99 -11.82
C LYS A 44 5.93 3.52 -12.91
N GLY A 45 7.16 3.06 -12.92
CA GLY A 45 8.15 3.33 -13.96
C GLY A 45 9.51 2.76 -13.61
N ALA A 46 10.52 3.19 -14.35
CA ALA A 46 11.92 2.91 -14.05
C ALA A 46 12.74 4.20 -14.13
N LEU A 47 13.58 4.43 -13.13
CA LEU A 47 14.50 5.57 -13.07
C LEU A 47 15.92 5.07 -12.79
N GLY A 48 16.87 5.37 -13.67
CA GLY A 48 18.24 4.89 -13.51
C GLY A 48 18.39 3.36 -13.49
N GLY A 49 17.45 2.63 -14.13
CA GLY A 49 17.42 1.17 -14.13
C GLY A 49 16.70 0.54 -12.94
N VAL A 50 16.26 1.32 -11.95
CA VAL A 50 15.49 0.87 -10.80
C VAL A 50 14.00 1.00 -11.10
N ARG A 51 13.26 -0.11 -11.10
CA ARG A 51 11.81 -0.13 -11.29
C ARG A 51 11.13 0.26 -9.97
N PHE A 52 10.20 1.18 -10.03
CA PHE A 52 9.50 1.67 -8.85
C PHE A 52 7.98 1.54 -8.98
N THR A 53 7.32 1.46 -7.83
CA THR A 53 5.87 1.61 -7.68
C THR A 53 5.60 2.63 -6.59
N PHE A 54 4.77 3.62 -6.89
CA PHE A 54 4.21 4.54 -5.91
C PHE A 54 2.77 4.14 -5.59
N ASP A 55 2.45 4.13 -4.31
CA ASP A 55 1.12 3.95 -3.76
C ASP A 55 0.74 5.23 -3.00
N LEU A 56 -0.26 5.95 -3.50
CA LEU A 56 -0.64 7.27 -3.02
C LEU A 56 -1.66 7.15 -1.90
N LYS A 57 -1.35 7.66 -0.73
CA LYS A 57 -2.22 7.61 0.45
C LYS A 57 -2.62 9.00 0.90
N SER A 58 -3.90 9.35 0.75
CA SER A 58 -4.41 10.54 1.40
C SER A 58 -4.55 10.29 2.91
N THR A 59 -4.12 11.25 3.69
CA THR A 59 -4.18 11.22 5.15
C THR A 59 -4.66 12.56 5.70
N GLU A 60 -5.14 12.57 6.93
CA GLU A 60 -5.46 13.79 7.66
C GLU A 60 -4.20 14.49 8.17
N ASP A 61 -3.14 13.72 8.44
CA ASP A 61 -1.88 14.21 8.96
C ASP A 61 -0.74 13.37 8.35
N ALA A 62 0.11 14.02 7.56
CA ALA A 62 1.26 13.39 6.89
C ALA A 62 2.55 13.43 7.73
N ARG A 63 2.51 13.98 8.95
CA ARG A 63 3.67 13.96 9.86
C ARG A 63 4.00 12.55 10.28
N GLU A 64 5.27 12.32 10.56
CA GLU A 64 5.84 10.99 10.82
C GLU A 64 5.03 10.17 11.81
N ASP A 65 4.89 10.62 13.04
CA ASP A 65 4.21 9.84 14.11
C ASP A 65 2.73 9.62 13.84
N ALA A 66 2.05 10.51 13.15
CA ALA A 66 0.65 10.35 12.79
C ALA A 66 0.51 9.34 11.66
N PHE A 67 1.31 9.48 10.60
CA PHE A 67 1.24 8.58 9.46
C PHE A 67 1.67 7.15 9.81
N VAL A 68 2.73 6.95 10.60
CA VAL A 68 3.17 5.63 11.05
C VAL A 68 2.05 4.90 11.82
N ARG A 69 1.37 5.60 12.75
CA ARG A 69 0.22 5.01 13.46
C ARG A 69 -0.93 4.64 12.51
N ASN A 70 -1.23 5.50 11.55
CA ASN A 70 -2.27 5.26 10.56
C ASN A 70 -1.91 4.10 9.62
N ALA A 71 -0.67 4.06 9.15
CA ALA A 71 -0.17 3.00 8.27
C ALA A 71 -0.26 1.62 8.93
N GLU A 72 0.08 1.53 10.22
CA GLU A 72 -0.08 0.31 11.01
C GLU A 72 -1.56 -0.04 11.20
N ALA A 73 -2.39 0.93 11.62
CA ALA A 73 -3.81 0.72 11.87
C ALA A 73 -4.59 0.27 10.63
N TYR A 74 -4.23 0.80 9.45
CA TYR A 74 -4.85 0.42 8.17
C TYR A 74 -4.15 -0.77 7.51
N GLY A 75 -3.06 -1.28 8.06
CA GLY A 75 -2.34 -2.43 7.52
C GLY A 75 -1.72 -2.17 6.14
N TYR A 76 -1.18 -0.98 5.88
CA TYR A 76 -0.59 -0.65 4.58
C TYR A 76 0.62 -1.53 4.25
N PHE A 77 1.34 -2.06 5.24
CA PHE A 77 2.38 -3.05 5.06
C PHE A 77 1.88 -4.35 4.41
N ILE A 78 0.61 -4.73 4.67
CA ILE A 78 -0.03 -5.89 4.03
C ILE A 78 -0.25 -5.61 2.55
N SER A 79 -0.79 -4.43 2.20
CA SER A 79 -0.99 -4.06 0.80
C SER A 79 0.33 -3.87 0.07
N GLY A 80 1.36 -3.30 0.71
CA GLY A 80 2.69 -3.14 0.14
C GLY A 80 3.33 -4.48 -0.23
N ALA A 81 3.32 -5.45 0.69
CA ALA A 81 3.80 -6.80 0.46
C ALA A 81 3.00 -7.52 -0.64
N PHE A 82 1.69 -7.44 -0.57
CA PHE A 82 0.81 -8.08 -1.56
C PHE A 82 0.99 -7.51 -2.96
N TYR A 83 1.12 -6.19 -3.10
CA TYR A 83 1.31 -5.55 -4.40
C TYR A 83 2.63 -5.93 -5.03
N GLN A 84 3.72 -6.00 -4.25
CA GLN A 84 5.02 -6.44 -4.75
C GLN A 84 4.97 -7.89 -5.24
N ASP A 85 4.40 -8.79 -4.46
CA ASP A 85 4.34 -10.21 -4.80
C ASP A 85 3.38 -10.44 -6.01
N VAL A 86 2.23 -9.78 -6.08
CA VAL A 86 1.33 -9.85 -7.25
C VAL A 86 2.02 -9.30 -8.50
N ALA A 87 2.77 -8.22 -8.37
CA ALA A 87 3.54 -7.65 -9.46
C ALA A 87 4.64 -8.60 -9.97
N GLU A 88 5.34 -9.26 -9.07
CA GLU A 88 6.32 -10.30 -9.37
C GLU A 88 5.67 -11.47 -10.12
N TRP A 89 4.59 -12.03 -9.59
CA TRP A 89 3.87 -13.15 -10.22
C TRP A 89 3.25 -12.80 -11.57
N GLY A 90 2.91 -11.53 -11.76
CA GLY A 90 2.32 -11.01 -13.01
C GLY A 90 3.34 -10.54 -14.04
N GLY A 91 4.65 -10.66 -13.76
CA GLY A 91 5.72 -10.27 -14.67
C GLY A 91 5.98 -8.77 -14.80
N ASP A 92 5.50 -7.97 -13.83
CA ASP A 92 5.75 -6.52 -13.74
C ASP A 92 6.32 -6.13 -12.35
N PRO A 93 7.47 -6.71 -11.94
CA PRO A 93 8.03 -6.51 -10.61
C PRO A 93 8.51 -5.08 -10.38
N SER A 94 8.64 -4.70 -9.11
CA SER A 94 9.24 -3.44 -8.67
C SER A 94 10.42 -3.70 -7.75
N ASP A 95 11.50 -2.96 -7.93
CA ASP A 95 12.68 -2.99 -7.07
C ASP A 95 12.50 -2.06 -5.86
N LEU A 96 11.64 -1.04 -6.01
CA LEU A 96 11.31 -0.04 -5.00
C LEU A 96 9.80 0.13 -4.90
N PHE A 97 9.25 0.00 -3.70
CA PHE A 97 7.83 0.28 -3.40
C PHE A 97 7.74 1.42 -2.38
N VAL A 98 7.11 2.50 -2.77
CA VAL A 98 7.06 3.75 -2.00
C VAL A 98 5.61 4.13 -1.70
N LEU A 99 5.33 4.38 -0.43
CA LEU A 99 4.11 5.08 -0.02
C LEU A 99 4.34 6.58 -0.09
N VAL A 100 3.46 7.28 -0.77
CA VAL A 100 3.44 8.74 -0.81
C VAL A 100 2.22 9.21 -0.03
N ALA A 101 2.42 9.58 1.23
CA ALA A 101 1.38 10.11 2.09
C ALA A 101 1.22 11.61 1.84
N PHE A 102 -0.01 12.07 1.66
CA PHE A 102 -0.28 13.49 1.43
C PHE A 102 -1.58 13.94 2.08
N GLU A 103 -1.59 15.14 2.55
CA GLU A 103 -2.81 15.78 3.05
C GLU A 103 -3.64 16.36 1.90
N LYS A 104 -4.92 16.58 2.16
CA LYS A 104 -5.84 17.31 1.28
C LYS A 104 -6.21 18.62 1.96
N PRO A 105 -5.33 19.64 1.92
CA PRO A 105 -5.60 20.89 2.55
C PRO A 105 -6.79 21.60 1.90
N GLU A 106 -7.56 22.34 2.70
CA GLU A 106 -8.71 23.14 2.21
C GLU A 106 -8.28 24.22 1.22
N HIS A 107 -7.06 24.75 1.39
CA HIS A 107 -6.47 25.80 0.56
C HIS A 107 -5.15 25.33 -0.08
N PRO A 108 -5.21 24.42 -1.07
CA PRO A 108 -4.01 23.86 -1.68
C PRO A 108 -3.16 24.90 -2.43
N GLU A 109 -3.75 26.02 -2.83
CA GLU A 109 -3.07 27.16 -3.46
C GLU A 109 -2.13 27.91 -2.51
N ALA A 110 -2.24 27.70 -1.20
CA ALA A 110 -1.35 28.30 -0.20
C ALA A 110 0.00 27.56 -0.10
N TYR A 111 0.15 26.41 -0.78
CA TYR A 111 1.34 25.57 -0.71
C TYR A 111 2.14 25.61 -2.00
N THR A 112 3.47 25.54 -1.86
CA THR A 112 4.39 25.28 -2.96
C THR A 112 4.77 23.79 -2.96
N PRO A 113 5.40 23.27 -4.03
CA PRO A 113 5.88 21.88 -4.03
C PRO A 113 6.81 21.53 -2.87
N GLU A 114 7.60 22.50 -2.40
CA GLU A 114 8.59 22.31 -1.34
C GLU A 114 7.97 22.26 0.07
N ASN A 115 6.82 22.88 0.27
CA ASN A 115 6.16 22.91 1.58
C ASN A 115 4.78 22.24 1.60
N PHE A 116 4.42 21.55 0.52
CA PHE A 116 3.19 20.77 0.48
C PHE A 116 3.24 19.65 1.54
N PRO A 117 2.19 19.47 2.35
CA PRO A 117 2.17 18.47 3.42
C PRO A 117 2.15 17.05 2.84
N LEU A 118 3.35 16.53 2.65
CA LEU A 118 3.62 15.23 2.03
C LEU A 118 4.79 14.57 2.75
N SER A 119 4.74 13.24 2.86
CA SER A 119 5.84 12.41 3.32
C SER A 119 5.99 11.16 2.44
N VAL A 120 7.22 10.68 2.32
CA VAL A 120 7.60 9.59 1.43
C VAL A 120 8.20 8.47 2.26
N TRP A 121 7.72 7.23 2.06
CA TRP A 121 8.01 6.11 2.94
C TRP A 121 8.34 4.85 2.15
N GLU A 122 9.30 4.11 2.65
CA GLU A 122 9.60 2.75 2.23
C GLU A 122 9.47 1.82 3.44
N TYR A 123 8.89 0.62 3.25
CA TYR A 123 8.85 -0.37 4.31
C TYR A 123 10.18 -1.13 4.41
N ASP A 124 10.63 -1.38 5.62
CA ASP A 124 11.72 -2.29 5.87
C ASP A 124 11.33 -3.75 5.52
N PRO A 125 12.32 -4.63 5.28
CA PRO A 125 12.07 -6.01 4.92
C PRO A 125 11.25 -6.79 5.97
N ALA A 126 11.38 -6.48 7.26
CA ALA A 126 10.66 -7.17 8.32
C ALA A 126 9.16 -6.79 8.32
N ALA A 127 8.83 -5.53 8.07
CA ALA A 127 7.45 -5.09 7.90
C ALA A 127 6.79 -5.74 6.67
N LEU A 128 7.51 -5.84 5.55
CA LEU A 128 7.01 -6.54 4.36
C LEU A 128 6.80 -8.03 4.61
N GLU A 129 7.69 -8.70 5.35
CA GLU A 129 7.49 -10.11 5.68
C GLU A 129 6.29 -10.33 6.59
N ALA A 130 6.09 -9.48 7.59
CA ALA A 130 4.87 -9.49 8.40
C ALA A 130 3.61 -9.29 7.54
N GLY A 131 3.69 -8.43 6.52
CA GLY A 131 2.63 -8.25 5.53
C GLY A 131 2.36 -9.51 4.72
N ARG A 132 3.41 -10.21 4.28
CA ARG A 132 3.31 -11.49 3.56
C ARG A 132 2.61 -12.55 4.39
N GLU A 133 2.98 -12.70 5.63
CA GLU A 133 2.32 -13.64 6.55
C GLU A 133 0.81 -13.37 6.64
N LYS A 134 0.42 -12.10 6.77
CA LYS A 134 -0.98 -11.69 6.88
C LYS A 134 -1.79 -11.95 5.63
N TYR A 135 -1.31 -11.54 4.45
CA TYR A 135 -2.09 -11.76 3.23
C TYR A 135 -2.14 -13.25 2.83
N ARG A 136 -1.09 -14.04 3.10
CA ARG A 136 -1.09 -15.49 2.86
C ARG A 136 -2.14 -16.19 3.70
N GLN A 137 -2.26 -15.85 4.99
CA GLN A 137 -3.33 -16.33 5.85
C GLN A 137 -4.71 -15.98 5.25
N GLY A 138 -4.90 -14.76 4.79
CA GLY A 138 -6.14 -14.33 4.14
C GLY A 138 -6.47 -15.11 2.87
N LEU A 139 -5.47 -15.32 2.00
CA LEU A 139 -5.65 -16.11 0.78
C LEU A 139 -5.93 -17.59 1.07
N ALA A 140 -5.32 -18.17 2.09
CA ALA A 140 -5.60 -19.55 2.51
C ALA A 140 -7.04 -19.71 3.02
N LEU A 141 -7.52 -18.77 3.84
CA LEU A 141 -8.91 -18.74 4.30
C LEU A 141 -9.88 -18.58 3.13
N LEU A 142 -9.59 -17.69 2.18
CA LEU A 142 -10.42 -17.49 1.00
C LEU A 142 -10.47 -18.73 0.11
N LYS A 143 -9.34 -19.41 -0.09
CA LYS A 143 -9.27 -20.68 -0.81
C LYS A 143 -10.15 -21.74 -0.14
N HIS A 144 -10.01 -21.91 1.17
CA HIS A 144 -10.81 -22.85 1.94
C HIS A 144 -12.32 -22.53 1.81
N ALA A 145 -12.70 -21.28 1.92
CA ALA A 145 -14.09 -20.85 1.74
C ALA A 145 -14.65 -21.23 0.36
N PHE A 146 -13.86 -21.03 -0.71
CA PHE A 146 -14.28 -21.44 -2.06
C PHE A 146 -14.37 -22.95 -2.25
N GLU A 147 -13.48 -23.71 -1.62
CA GLU A 147 -13.49 -25.19 -1.71
C GLU A 147 -14.64 -25.83 -0.93
N THR A 148 -15.05 -25.22 0.16
CA THR A 148 -16.08 -25.76 1.07
C THR A 148 -17.43 -25.09 0.93
N ASP A 149 -17.53 -24.02 0.15
CA ASP A 149 -18.70 -23.12 0.06
C ASP A 149 -19.17 -22.63 1.46
N THR A 150 -18.21 -22.42 2.36
CA THR A 150 -18.49 -22.01 3.75
C THR A 150 -17.85 -20.66 4.04
N TYR A 151 -18.68 -19.68 4.34
CA TYR A 151 -18.30 -18.29 4.62
C TYR A 151 -18.72 -17.94 6.06
N PRO A 152 -17.90 -18.27 7.07
CA PRO A 152 -18.27 -18.01 8.46
C PRO A 152 -18.39 -16.51 8.72
N GLY A 153 -19.51 -16.11 9.32
CA GLY A 153 -19.71 -14.75 9.80
C GLY A 153 -19.05 -14.52 11.17
N TYR A 154 -19.34 -13.39 11.76
CA TYR A 154 -18.93 -13.11 13.13
C TYR A 154 -19.68 -14.03 14.10
N ASP A 155 -19.00 -14.41 15.19
CA ASP A 155 -19.66 -15.06 16.34
C ASP A 155 -20.73 -14.12 16.91
N THR A 156 -21.99 -14.57 16.86
CA THR A 156 -23.18 -13.81 17.28
C THR A 156 -23.51 -14.00 18.77
N SER A 157 -22.69 -14.75 19.52
CA SER A 157 -22.90 -14.91 20.97
C SER A 157 -22.73 -13.56 21.71
N ILE A 158 -23.44 -13.42 22.82
CA ILE A 158 -23.31 -12.25 23.68
C ILE A 158 -21.91 -12.27 24.32
N LYS A 159 -21.16 -11.20 24.10
CA LYS A 159 -19.78 -11.04 24.60
C LYS A 159 -19.71 -9.94 25.65
N VAL A 160 -18.83 -10.11 26.62
CA VAL A 160 -18.55 -9.07 27.62
C VAL A 160 -17.56 -8.07 27.04
N LEU A 161 -18.00 -6.82 26.88
CA LEU A 161 -17.12 -5.72 26.51
C LEU A 161 -16.26 -5.29 27.70
N ARG A 162 -14.96 -5.47 27.62
CA ARG A 162 -13.99 -5.05 28.65
C ARG A 162 -13.22 -3.84 28.15
N ARG A 163 -12.95 -2.90 29.05
CA ARG A 163 -12.02 -1.81 28.73
C ARG A 163 -10.63 -2.38 28.47
N PRO A 164 -9.94 -1.96 27.40
CA PRO A 164 -8.57 -2.39 27.15
C PRO A 164 -7.63 -1.91 28.26
N ALA A 165 -6.54 -2.66 28.51
CA ALA A 165 -5.62 -2.39 29.62
C ALA A 165 -4.95 -1.00 29.52
N TRP A 166 -4.79 -0.49 28.31
CA TRP A 166 -4.22 0.85 28.05
C TRP A 166 -5.20 2.01 28.27
N ALA A 167 -6.49 1.75 28.38
CA ALA A 167 -7.54 2.75 28.56
C ALA A 167 -7.81 3.11 30.04
N ARG A 168 -6.75 3.22 30.84
CA ARG A 168 -6.81 3.63 32.24
C ARG A 168 -6.72 5.13 32.39
#